data_3447613e76570a417597ff9c1403f400
#
_entry.id   3447613e76570a417597ff9c1403f400
#
_cell.length_a   1.000
_cell.length_b   1.000
_cell.length_c   1.000
_cell.angle_alpha   90.00
_cell.angle_beta   90.00
_cell.angle_gamma   90.00
#
_symmetry.space_group_name_H-M   'P 1'
#
loop_
_entity.id
_entity.type
_entity.pdbx_description
1 polymer ?
#
loop_
_entity_poly.entity_id
_entity_poly.type
_entity_poly.pdbx_seq_one_letter_code
_entity_poly.pdbx_strand_id
1 'polypeptide(L)'
;VAPKDWRLLRLDFSCCSRINLEACKNLYKAALDERIPFKAESLSDFAENRPDILKTVPAFYNIQISAEDASVADYTPAFLKCTGGMENMGLEKFRALLSQIAEFSETAVVGLSARGEPLKVNSLCDYIESVLSFPGLSVLVETDGTLVTETLADKILVALKNAPARAVKKSAVTWIVMLDAFSEEKYSSMRHGGNFAAAVNAVQILGRRFPSCVYPQFTRVNENEDELEKFYTFWHETDSPSGGKLIVKKYDSCCAVLPDRKPADLSPLERCPCWHLRRDMIVLCDGSVPLCQECIGEEPAGNVFEEGVQSVWNKIELSSDGTSVSKKDKCGKCDEYYTFNF
;
A
#
# COMPACT_ATOMS: atom_id res chain seq x y z
N VAL A 1 -30.64 10.13 10.20
CA VAL A 1 -29.26 10.57 9.96
C VAL A 1 -28.48 10.23 11.23
N ALA A 2 -27.41 9.48 11.15
CA ALA A 2 -26.57 9.21 12.31
C ALA A 2 -25.99 10.56 12.82
N PRO A 3 -25.98 10.80 14.13
CA PRO A 3 -25.50 12.07 14.69
C PRO A 3 -23.98 12.25 14.47
N LYS A 4 -23.24 11.17 14.18
CA LYS A 4 -21.80 11.15 13.99
C LYS A 4 -21.42 10.22 12.86
N ASP A 5 -20.40 10.58 12.09
CA ASP A 5 -19.85 9.73 11.02
C ASP A 5 -18.79 8.76 11.59
N TRP A 6 -19.20 7.52 11.85
CA TRP A 6 -18.31 6.46 12.34
C TRP A 6 -17.51 5.74 11.26
N ARG A 7 -17.71 6.08 9.99
CA ARG A 7 -17.01 5.42 8.87
C ARG A 7 -15.50 5.58 8.95
N LEU A 8 -15.02 6.68 9.52
CA LEU A 8 -13.59 6.93 9.71
C LEU A 8 -12.94 5.99 10.72
N LEU A 9 -13.68 5.40 11.64
CA LEU A 9 -13.16 4.39 12.57
C LEU A 9 -12.81 3.08 11.84
N ARG A 10 -13.49 2.79 10.72
CA ARG A 10 -13.30 1.58 9.91
C ARG A 10 -13.34 0.31 10.75
N LEU A 11 -14.28 0.24 11.69
CA LEU A 11 -14.52 -0.92 12.52
C LEU A 11 -15.51 -1.86 11.85
N ASP A 12 -15.16 -3.13 11.84
CA ASP A 12 -16.04 -4.21 11.41
C ASP A 12 -16.15 -5.25 12.52
N PHE A 13 -17.32 -5.34 13.12
CA PHE A 13 -17.63 -6.26 14.22
C PHE A 13 -18.10 -7.64 13.74
N SER A 14 -18.00 -7.94 12.44
CA SER A 14 -18.40 -9.24 11.89
C SER A 14 -17.55 -10.40 12.41
N CYS A 15 -16.36 -10.13 12.95
CA CYS A 15 -15.38 -11.14 13.40
C CYS A 15 -15.01 -12.17 12.31
N CYS A 16 -15.23 -11.85 11.04
CA CYS A 16 -14.99 -12.74 9.91
C CYS A 16 -13.51 -12.83 9.48
N SER A 17 -12.65 -12.01 10.05
CA SER A 17 -11.20 -12.03 9.84
C SER A 17 -10.47 -11.92 11.16
N ARG A 18 -9.19 -12.33 11.18
CA ARG A 18 -8.35 -12.19 12.38
C ARG A 18 -8.25 -10.73 12.82
N ILE A 19 -8.09 -9.80 11.88
CA ILE A 19 -8.01 -8.36 12.14
C ILE A 19 -9.26 -7.88 12.88
N ASN A 20 -10.45 -8.21 12.37
CA ASN A 20 -11.71 -7.81 12.97
C ASN A 20 -11.92 -8.46 14.35
N LEU A 21 -11.58 -9.74 14.46
CA LEU A 21 -11.68 -10.47 15.74
C LEU A 21 -10.76 -9.85 16.80
N GLU A 22 -9.51 -9.55 16.47
CA GLU A 22 -8.56 -8.94 17.41
C GLU A 22 -9.00 -7.51 17.78
N ALA A 23 -9.49 -6.71 16.83
CA ALA A 23 -10.05 -5.39 17.12
C ALA A 23 -11.24 -5.48 18.09
N CYS A 24 -12.15 -6.43 17.86
CA CYS A 24 -13.28 -6.67 18.77
C CYS A 24 -12.82 -7.09 20.17
N LYS A 25 -11.84 -8.01 20.27
CA LYS A 25 -11.29 -8.45 21.56
C LYS A 25 -10.62 -7.31 22.33
N ASN A 26 -9.80 -6.51 21.64
CA ASN A 26 -9.11 -5.38 22.24
C ASN A 26 -10.12 -4.35 22.75
N LEU A 27 -11.10 -3.98 21.93
CA LEU A 27 -12.16 -3.04 22.31
C LEU A 27 -13.00 -3.57 23.47
N TYR A 28 -13.40 -4.85 23.42
CA TYR A 28 -14.17 -5.49 24.49
C TYR A 28 -13.41 -5.46 25.82
N LYS A 29 -12.14 -5.89 25.82
CA LYS A 29 -11.30 -5.90 27.03
C LYS A 29 -11.12 -4.49 27.59
N ALA A 30 -10.72 -3.54 26.77
CA ALA A 30 -10.51 -2.15 27.20
C ALA A 30 -11.80 -1.52 27.72
N ALA A 31 -12.95 -1.77 27.08
CA ALA A 31 -14.23 -1.27 27.53
C ALA A 31 -14.66 -1.85 28.89
N LEU A 32 -14.36 -3.14 29.16
CA LEU A 32 -14.59 -3.75 30.47
C LEU A 32 -13.70 -3.10 31.55
N ASP A 33 -12.40 -2.97 31.27
CA ASP A 33 -11.42 -2.44 32.22
C ASP A 33 -11.76 -0.99 32.60
N GLU A 34 -12.23 -0.18 31.65
CA GLU A 34 -12.60 1.23 31.86
C GLU A 34 -14.09 1.45 32.13
N ARG A 35 -14.88 0.36 32.26
CA ARG A 35 -16.33 0.38 32.57
C ARG A 35 -17.16 1.18 31.58
N ILE A 36 -16.80 1.11 30.28
CA ILE A 36 -17.52 1.77 29.20
C ILE A 36 -18.82 0.98 28.91
N PRO A 37 -19.97 1.66 28.76
CA PRO A 37 -21.21 0.99 28.42
C PRO A 37 -21.15 0.31 27.04
N PHE A 38 -21.63 -0.94 26.93
CA PHE A 38 -21.69 -1.69 25.68
C PHE A 38 -22.83 -1.20 24.78
N LYS A 39 -22.78 0.07 24.38
CA LYS A 39 -23.66 0.71 23.40
C LYS A 39 -22.82 1.21 22.23
N ALA A 40 -23.37 1.18 21.02
CA ALA A 40 -22.64 1.55 19.81
C ALA A 40 -22.00 2.95 19.90
N GLU A 41 -22.73 3.93 20.41
CA GLU A 41 -22.25 5.30 20.63
C GLU A 41 -21.06 5.33 21.60
N SER A 42 -21.23 4.74 22.80
CA SER A 42 -20.17 4.74 23.82
C SER A 42 -18.92 4.03 23.39
N LEU A 43 -19.05 2.87 22.70
CA LEU A 43 -17.91 2.12 22.16
C LEU A 43 -17.23 2.86 21.01
N SER A 44 -17.98 3.55 20.17
CA SER A 44 -17.43 4.34 19.05
C SER A 44 -16.65 5.55 19.58
N ASP A 45 -17.22 6.29 20.53
CA ASP A 45 -16.55 7.43 21.17
C ASP A 45 -15.29 6.98 21.92
N PHE A 46 -15.36 5.83 22.60
CA PHE A 46 -14.22 5.25 23.28
C PHE A 46 -13.10 4.87 22.31
N ALA A 47 -13.43 4.15 21.22
CA ALA A 47 -12.48 3.74 20.18
C ALA A 47 -11.83 4.94 19.46
N GLU A 48 -12.57 6.03 19.28
CA GLU A 48 -12.06 7.26 18.66
C GLU A 48 -11.02 7.95 19.55
N ASN A 49 -11.25 7.93 20.86
CA ASN A 49 -10.32 8.51 21.84
C ASN A 49 -9.17 7.56 22.23
N ARG A 50 -9.23 6.28 21.81
CA ARG A 50 -8.23 5.25 22.11
C ARG A 50 -7.87 4.46 20.83
N PRO A 51 -7.32 5.14 19.81
CA PRO A 51 -6.97 4.49 18.54
C PRO A 51 -5.90 3.39 18.69
N ASP A 52 -5.12 3.41 19.75
CA ASP A 52 -4.13 2.39 20.11
C ASP A 52 -4.76 0.98 20.25
N ILE A 53 -5.96 0.89 20.80
CA ILE A 53 -6.68 -0.39 20.96
C ILE A 53 -7.13 -0.99 19.62
N LEU A 54 -7.19 -0.19 18.57
CA LEU A 54 -7.57 -0.62 17.23
C LEU A 54 -6.39 -1.13 16.39
N LYS A 55 -5.16 -1.03 16.90
CA LYS A 55 -3.99 -1.65 16.28
C LYS A 55 -4.06 -3.17 16.49
N THR A 56 -4.06 -3.91 15.40
CA THR A 56 -4.14 -5.37 15.42
C THR A 56 -2.96 -5.98 14.66
N VAL A 57 -3.17 -7.06 13.91
CA VAL A 57 -2.17 -7.58 12.98
C VAL A 57 -2.18 -6.75 11.69
N PRO A 58 -1.05 -6.65 10.96
CA PRO A 58 -1.04 -5.95 9.69
C PRO A 58 -1.97 -6.60 8.65
N ALA A 59 -2.64 -5.76 7.87
CA ALA A 59 -3.47 -6.17 6.74
C ALA A 59 -2.81 -5.90 5.38
N PHE A 60 -1.78 -5.08 5.37
CA PHE A 60 -1.00 -4.70 4.19
C PHE A 60 0.49 -4.74 4.53
N TYR A 61 1.24 -5.49 3.75
CA TYR A 61 2.69 -5.55 3.83
C TYR A 61 3.27 -5.00 2.54
N ASN A 62 3.94 -3.86 2.60
CA ASN A 62 4.61 -3.31 1.43
C ASN A 62 6.09 -3.70 1.47
N ILE A 63 6.49 -4.61 0.58
CA ILE A 63 7.80 -5.24 0.61
C ILE A 63 8.63 -4.74 -0.57
N GLN A 64 9.81 -4.22 -0.26
CA GLN A 64 10.81 -3.92 -1.27
C GLN A 64 11.51 -5.21 -1.70
N ILE A 65 11.31 -5.64 -2.94
CA ILE A 65 12.00 -6.80 -3.51
C ILE A 65 13.15 -6.39 -4.43
N SER A 66 13.08 -5.19 -5.02
CA SER A 66 14.08 -4.63 -5.93
C SER A 66 14.81 -3.43 -5.32
N ALA A 67 16.11 -3.37 -5.50
CA ALA A 67 16.95 -2.25 -5.11
C ALA A 67 17.27 -1.30 -6.28
N GLU A 68 16.54 -1.41 -7.39
CA GLU A 68 16.73 -0.60 -8.60
C GLU A 68 15.42 0.08 -9.01
N ASP A 69 15.50 1.33 -9.43
CA ASP A 69 14.42 2.05 -10.10
C ASP A 69 14.48 1.82 -11.62
N ALA A 70 13.34 1.85 -12.32
CA ALA A 70 13.30 1.89 -13.79
C ALA A 70 13.00 3.32 -14.26
N SER A 71 12.04 3.98 -13.63
CA SER A 71 11.77 5.41 -13.84
C SER A 71 11.56 6.12 -12.51
N VAL A 72 11.78 7.43 -12.48
CA VAL A 72 11.62 8.25 -11.28
C VAL A 72 10.82 9.48 -11.61
N ALA A 73 9.76 9.76 -10.85
CA ALA A 73 9.02 11.00 -10.99
C ALA A 73 9.74 12.17 -10.30
N ASP A 74 9.56 13.38 -10.82
CA ASP A 74 10.13 14.62 -10.27
C ASP A 74 9.79 14.87 -8.80
N TYR A 75 8.63 14.37 -8.38
CA TYR A 75 8.12 14.45 -7.02
C TYR A 75 8.45 13.21 -6.17
N THR A 76 9.40 12.37 -6.59
CA THR A 76 9.89 11.28 -5.76
C THR A 76 10.98 11.80 -4.81
N PRO A 77 10.80 11.73 -3.48
CA PRO A 77 11.80 12.20 -2.54
C PRO A 77 13.05 11.32 -2.58
N ALA A 78 14.19 11.89 -2.18
CA ALA A 78 15.49 11.20 -2.26
C ALA A 78 15.52 9.87 -1.49
N PHE A 79 14.82 9.79 -0.35
CA PHE A 79 14.80 8.58 0.47
C PHE A 79 13.96 7.44 -0.15
N LEU A 80 13.10 7.70 -1.12
CA LEU A 80 12.38 6.68 -1.87
C LEU A 80 13.14 6.23 -3.13
N LYS A 81 14.15 6.98 -3.57
CA LYS A 81 14.97 6.58 -4.73
C LYS A 81 15.96 5.49 -4.35
N CYS A 82 16.14 4.53 -5.24
CA CYS A 82 17.16 3.50 -5.11
C CYS A 82 18.50 4.06 -5.61
N THR A 83 19.42 4.33 -4.70
CA THR A 83 20.70 4.99 -5.01
C THR A 83 21.86 4.02 -5.28
N GLY A 84 21.57 2.70 -5.39
CA GLY A 84 22.57 1.64 -5.54
C GLY A 84 23.18 1.19 -4.22
N GLY A 85 23.95 0.10 -4.27
CA GLY A 85 24.64 -0.45 -3.09
C GLY A 85 23.82 -1.41 -2.22
N MET A 86 22.53 -1.56 -2.48
CA MET A 86 21.70 -2.61 -1.87
C MET A 86 21.51 -3.76 -2.87
N GLU A 87 21.37 -4.96 -2.36
CA GLU A 87 20.98 -6.13 -3.14
C GLU A 87 19.45 -6.30 -3.13
N ASN A 88 18.92 -6.91 -4.18
CA ASN A 88 17.52 -7.33 -4.22
C ASN A 88 17.23 -8.32 -3.09
N MET A 89 16.00 -8.33 -2.57
CA MET A 89 15.59 -9.35 -1.61
C MET A 89 15.63 -10.73 -2.27
N GLY A 90 16.46 -11.64 -1.76
CA GLY A 90 16.55 -13.01 -2.28
C GLY A 90 15.23 -13.76 -2.08
N LEU A 91 14.87 -14.62 -3.06
CA LEU A 91 13.59 -15.34 -3.07
C LEU A 91 13.39 -16.22 -1.82
N GLU A 92 14.45 -16.84 -1.29
CA GLU A 92 14.38 -17.68 -0.08
C GLU A 92 14.03 -16.85 1.17
N LYS A 93 14.64 -15.65 1.32
CA LYS A 93 14.31 -14.71 2.40
C LYS A 93 12.87 -14.24 2.27
N PHE A 94 12.43 -13.94 1.04
CA PHE A 94 11.05 -13.55 0.76
C PHE A 94 10.06 -14.65 1.12
N ARG A 95 10.32 -15.92 0.77
CA ARG A 95 9.47 -17.07 1.12
C ARG A 95 9.38 -17.28 2.64
N ALA A 96 10.51 -17.16 3.34
CA ALA A 96 10.52 -17.25 4.80
C ALA A 96 9.70 -16.12 5.45
N LEU A 97 9.79 -14.90 4.90
CA LEU A 97 8.98 -13.76 5.33
C LEU A 97 7.49 -14.01 5.09
N LEU A 98 7.10 -14.52 3.92
CA LEU A 98 5.70 -14.85 3.61
C LEU A 98 5.10 -15.88 4.56
N SER A 99 5.89 -16.88 4.98
CA SER A 99 5.44 -17.87 5.96
C SER A 99 5.10 -17.21 7.30
N GLN A 100 5.94 -16.28 7.77
CA GLN A 100 5.67 -15.52 8.99
C GLN A 100 4.44 -14.60 8.85
N ILE A 101 4.28 -13.95 7.70
CA ILE A 101 3.10 -13.11 7.40
C ILE A 101 1.81 -13.94 7.42
N ALA A 102 1.83 -15.09 6.75
CA ALA A 102 0.66 -15.98 6.69
C ALA A 102 0.28 -16.53 8.08
N GLU A 103 1.27 -16.87 8.91
CA GLU A 103 1.04 -17.31 10.29
C GLU A 103 0.49 -16.17 11.18
N PHE A 104 1.08 -14.98 11.08
CA PHE A 104 0.74 -13.84 11.94
C PHE A 104 -0.57 -13.17 11.55
N SER A 105 -0.81 -12.91 10.26
CA SER A 105 -1.97 -12.14 9.79
C SER A 105 -3.09 -13.00 9.22
N GLU A 106 -2.82 -14.26 8.82
CA GLU A 106 -3.72 -15.18 8.10
C GLU A 106 -4.18 -14.65 6.74
N THR A 107 -4.63 -13.40 6.70
CA THR A 107 -5.07 -12.73 5.48
C THR A 107 -4.44 -11.35 5.36
N ALA A 108 -3.80 -11.08 4.22
CA ALA A 108 -3.17 -9.78 3.96
C ALA A 108 -3.01 -9.53 2.45
N VAL A 109 -2.78 -8.27 2.10
CA VAL A 109 -2.26 -7.88 0.79
C VAL A 109 -0.75 -7.67 0.90
N VAL A 110 0.00 -8.28 0.01
CA VAL A 110 1.46 -8.12 -0.12
C VAL A 110 1.74 -7.23 -1.31
N GLY A 111 2.11 -5.98 -1.06
CA GLY A 111 2.63 -5.05 -2.07
C GLY A 111 4.10 -5.36 -2.33
N LEU A 112 4.54 -5.30 -3.58
CA LEU A 112 5.92 -5.59 -3.96
C LEU A 112 6.73 -4.32 -4.33
N SER A 113 6.22 -3.16 -3.97
CA SER A 113 6.68 -1.87 -4.47
C SER A 113 6.88 -0.82 -3.37
N ALA A 114 7.36 -1.24 -2.19
CA ALA A 114 7.68 -0.26 -1.14
C ALA A 114 8.69 0.79 -1.64
N ARG A 115 9.62 0.34 -2.50
CA ARG A 115 10.68 1.12 -3.12
C ARG A 115 11.28 0.29 -4.28
N GLY A 116 11.78 0.95 -5.31
CA GLY A 116 12.35 0.29 -6.49
C GLY A 116 11.27 -0.28 -7.44
N GLU A 117 11.70 -0.68 -8.61
CA GLU A 117 10.83 -1.28 -9.64
C GLU A 117 10.80 -2.81 -9.48
N PRO A 118 9.64 -3.42 -9.17
CA PRO A 118 9.55 -4.87 -8.95
C PRO A 118 9.91 -5.70 -10.19
N LEU A 119 9.75 -5.17 -11.40
CA LEU A 119 10.10 -5.87 -12.63
C LEU A 119 11.61 -5.93 -12.89
N LYS A 120 12.42 -5.27 -12.09
CA LYS A 120 13.90 -5.35 -12.15
C LYS A 120 14.48 -6.60 -11.49
N VAL A 121 13.70 -7.34 -10.69
CA VAL A 121 14.16 -8.64 -10.20
C VAL A 121 14.20 -9.68 -11.32
N ASN A 122 15.08 -10.67 -11.23
CA ASN A 122 15.30 -11.66 -12.29
C ASN A 122 14.04 -12.48 -12.63
N SER A 123 13.14 -12.71 -11.67
CA SER A 123 11.92 -13.51 -11.88
C SER A 123 10.80 -13.03 -10.96
N LEU A 124 10.12 -11.94 -11.34
CA LEU A 124 8.94 -11.45 -10.61
C LEU A 124 7.85 -12.54 -10.49
N CYS A 125 7.74 -13.42 -11.51
CA CYS A 125 6.78 -14.52 -11.47
C CYS A 125 6.96 -15.41 -10.24
N ASP A 126 8.19 -15.72 -9.84
CA ASP A 126 8.47 -16.61 -8.69
C ASP A 126 8.10 -15.93 -7.36
N TYR A 127 8.24 -14.60 -7.26
CA TYR A 127 7.77 -13.83 -6.10
C TYR A 127 6.24 -13.83 -6.03
N ILE A 128 5.56 -13.57 -7.12
CA ILE A 128 4.09 -13.60 -7.20
C ILE A 128 3.56 -15.02 -6.88
N GLU A 129 4.13 -16.06 -7.48
CA GLU A 129 3.76 -17.45 -7.21
C GLU A 129 3.94 -17.81 -5.73
N SER A 130 5.04 -17.34 -5.11
CA SER A 130 5.29 -17.53 -3.69
C SER A 130 4.19 -16.89 -2.82
N VAL A 131 3.71 -15.68 -3.14
CA VAL A 131 2.56 -15.07 -2.44
C VAL A 131 1.29 -15.89 -2.66
N LEU A 132 1.02 -16.29 -3.90
CA LEU A 132 -0.19 -17.01 -4.28
C LEU A 132 -0.25 -18.43 -3.70
N SER A 133 0.86 -19.01 -3.26
CA SER A 133 0.90 -20.29 -2.57
C SER A 133 0.15 -20.27 -1.23
N PHE A 134 -0.07 -19.10 -0.65
CA PHE A 134 -0.85 -18.90 0.58
C PHE A 134 -2.28 -18.45 0.25
N PRO A 135 -3.33 -19.24 0.55
CA PRO A 135 -4.71 -18.91 0.19
C PRO A 135 -5.23 -17.57 0.75
N GLY A 136 -4.68 -17.11 1.87
CA GLY A 136 -5.07 -15.86 2.54
C GLY A 136 -4.33 -14.61 2.02
N LEU A 137 -3.25 -14.77 1.24
CA LEU A 137 -2.46 -13.65 0.77
C LEU A 137 -2.82 -13.26 -0.67
N SER A 138 -2.95 -11.97 -0.94
CA SER A 138 -3.10 -11.39 -2.27
C SER A 138 -1.89 -10.54 -2.60
N VAL A 139 -1.55 -10.39 -3.87
CA VAL A 139 -0.41 -9.58 -4.29
C VAL A 139 -0.85 -8.30 -4.99
N LEU A 140 -0.18 -7.20 -4.66
CA LEU A 140 -0.29 -5.91 -5.35
C LEU A 140 1.07 -5.58 -5.97
N VAL A 141 1.08 -5.30 -7.26
CA VAL A 141 2.28 -4.84 -7.96
C VAL A 141 2.05 -3.43 -8.48
N GLU A 142 2.84 -2.47 -7.99
CA GLU A 142 2.89 -1.11 -8.52
C GLU A 142 4.16 -0.98 -9.36
N THR A 143 4.03 -0.53 -10.61
CA THR A 143 5.12 -0.50 -11.60
C THR A 143 4.99 0.69 -12.53
N ASP A 144 6.10 1.13 -13.11
CA ASP A 144 6.07 2.10 -14.21
C ASP A 144 5.65 1.47 -15.57
N GLY A 145 5.50 0.15 -15.61
CA GLY A 145 5.02 -0.59 -16.78
C GLY A 145 6.05 -0.82 -17.89
N THR A 146 7.22 -0.17 -17.85
CA THR A 146 8.21 -0.19 -18.95
C THR A 146 8.70 -1.61 -19.29
N LEU A 147 8.77 -2.49 -18.30
CA LEU A 147 9.31 -3.85 -18.44
C LEU A 147 8.23 -4.94 -18.55
N VAL A 148 6.95 -4.57 -18.65
CA VAL A 148 5.85 -5.53 -18.80
C VAL A 148 5.87 -6.13 -20.18
N THR A 149 5.82 -7.46 -20.27
CA THR A 149 5.77 -8.23 -21.52
C THR A 149 4.60 -9.21 -21.52
N GLU A 150 4.11 -9.58 -22.71
CA GLU A 150 3.09 -10.63 -22.87
C GLU A 150 3.54 -11.94 -22.20
N THR A 151 4.80 -12.32 -22.37
CA THR A 151 5.37 -13.55 -21.79
C THR A 151 5.33 -13.52 -20.25
N LEU A 152 5.63 -12.38 -19.62
CA LEU A 152 5.54 -12.23 -18.18
C LEU A 152 4.09 -12.36 -17.71
N ALA A 153 3.16 -11.66 -18.37
CA ALA A 153 1.75 -11.70 -18.02
C ALA A 153 1.17 -13.12 -18.16
N ASP A 154 1.54 -13.84 -19.22
CA ASP A 154 1.11 -15.23 -19.45
C ASP A 154 1.67 -16.19 -18.38
N LYS A 155 2.94 -16.05 -17.97
CA LYS A 155 3.52 -16.84 -16.86
C LYS A 155 2.78 -16.61 -15.55
N ILE A 156 2.49 -15.35 -15.20
CA ILE A 156 1.75 -15.01 -13.97
C ILE A 156 0.31 -15.56 -14.05
N LEU A 157 -0.33 -15.50 -15.22
CA LEU A 157 -1.66 -16.09 -15.41
C LEU A 157 -1.65 -17.61 -15.18
N VAL A 158 -0.60 -18.31 -15.60
CA VAL A 158 -0.41 -19.75 -15.32
C VAL A 158 -0.22 -19.98 -13.82
N ALA A 159 0.64 -19.20 -13.15
CA ALA A 159 0.83 -19.29 -11.71
C ALA A 159 -0.50 -19.06 -10.94
N LEU A 160 -1.31 -18.09 -11.38
CA LEU A 160 -2.61 -17.81 -10.80
C LEU A 160 -3.59 -19.00 -10.95
N LYS A 161 -3.59 -19.66 -12.13
CA LYS A 161 -4.45 -20.85 -12.36
C LYS A 161 -4.04 -22.06 -11.53
N ASN A 162 -2.77 -22.18 -11.21
CA ASN A 162 -2.21 -23.27 -10.41
C ASN A 162 -2.27 -22.99 -8.89
N ALA A 163 -2.56 -21.75 -8.50
CA ALA A 163 -2.64 -21.37 -7.10
C ALA A 163 -3.81 -22.06 -6.37
N PRO A 164 -3.69 -22.29 -5.07
CA PRO A 164 -4.78 -22.84 -4.26
C PRO A 164 -6.00 -21.91 -4.27
N ALA A 165 -7.19 -22.50 -3.99
CA ALA A 165 -8.42 -21.71 -3.87
C ALA A 165 -8.26 -20.60 -2.83
N ARG A 166 -8.72 -19.40 -3.17
CA ARG A 166 -8.54 -18.21 -2.32
C ARG A 166 -9.43 -18.29 -1.09
N ALA A 167 -8.86 -18.00 0.07
CA ALA A 167 -9.59 -17.89 1.33
C ALA A 167 -10.34 -16.55 1.47
N VAL A 168 -10.03 -15.57 0.60
CA VAL A 168 -10.60 -14.22 0.63
C VAL A 168 -11.24 -13.86 -0.70
N LYS A 169 -12.25 -12.97 -0.66
CA LYS A 169 -12.94 -12.47 -1.87
C LYS A 169 -12.18 -11.36 -2.61
N LYS A 170 -10.94 -11.08 -2.22
CA LYS A 170 -10.10 -10.09 -2.92
C LYS A 170 -9.48 -10.69 -4.18
N SER A 171 -9.17 -9.84 -5.16
CA SER A 171 -8.37 -10.24 -6.32
C SER A 171 -7.04 -10.83 -5.86
N ALA A 172 -6.65 -11.96 -6.44
CA ALA A 172 -5.40 -12.61 -6.08
C ALA A 172 -4.18 -11.78 -6.52
N VAL A 173 -4.29 -11.11 -7.68
CA VAL A 173 -3.26 -10.21 -8.23
C VAL A 173 -3.93 -8.89 -8.61
N THR A 174 -3.36 -7.79 -8.19
CA THR A 174 -3.76 -6.43 -8.56
C THR A 174 -2.55 -5.68 -9.10
N TRP A 175 -2.75 -4.91 -10.17
CA TRP A 175 -1.72 -4.14 -10.83
C TRP A 175 -2.04 -2.65 -10.76
N ILE A 176 -1.05 -1.85 -10.40
CA ILE A 176 -1.08 -0.40 -10.55
C ILE A 176 0.01 -0.03 -11.54
N VAL A 177 -0.34 0.68 -12.61
CA VAL A 177 0.61 1.19 -13.59
C VAL A 177 0.67 2.71 -13.48
N MET A 178 1.82 3.23 -13.07
CA MET A 178 2.03 4.65 -12.84
C MET A 178 2.18 5.40 -14.16
N LEU A 179 1.14 6.09 -14.61
CA LEU A 179 1.15 6.90 -15.84
C LEU A 179 1.38 8.38 -15.53
N ASP A 180 0.65 8.95 -14.57
CA ASP A 180 0.74 10.33 -14.10
C ASP A 180 0.51 11.41 -15.20
N ALA A 181 0.13 11.00 -16.42
CA ALA A 181 -0.12 11.86 -17.57
C ALA A 181 -1.07 11.18 -18.57
N PHE A 182 -1.65 11.97 -19.46
CA PHE A 182 -2.45 11.49 -20.59
C PHE A 182 -1.68 11.58 -21.93
N SER A 183 -0.71 12.48 -22.02
CA SER A 183 0.15 12.66 -23.19
C SER A 183 1.60 12.23 -22.92
N GLU A 184 2.31 11.84 -23.99
CA GLU A 184 3.74 11.51 -23.92
C GLU A 184 4.59 12.72 -23.53
N GLU A 185 4.22 13.91 -23.98
CA GLU A 185 4.91 15.15 -23.66
C GLU A 185 4.89 15.41 -22.14
N LYS A 186 3.71 15.36 -21.55
CA LYS A 186 3.52 15.56 -20.10
C LYS A 186 4.22 14.46 -19.31
N TYR A 187 4.06 13.19 -19.70
CA TYR A 187 4.72 12.06 -19.06
C TYR A 187 6.25 12.23 -19.03
N SER A 188 6.85 12.56 -20.19
CA SER A 188 8.30 12.72 -20.32
C SER A 188 8.83 13.92 -19.55
N SER A 189 8.01 14.96 -19.35
CA SER A 189 8.39 16.11 -18.54
C SER A 189 8.40 15.83 -17.03
N MET A 190 7.66 14.80 -16.59
CA MET A 190 7.47 14.48 -15.18
C MET A 190 8.22 13.23 -14.72
N ARG A 191 8.47 12.26 -15.63
CA ARG A 191 9.08 10.97 -15.33
C ARG A 191 10.38 10.75 -16.09
N HIS A 192 11.50 10.73 -15.38
CA HIS A 192 12.82 10.48 -15.94
C HIS A 192 13.09 8.98 -16.09
N GLY A 193 13.55 8.57 -17.27
CA GLY A 193 13.86 7.19 -17.61
C GLY A 193 12.63 6.34 -17.99
N GLY A 194 11.43 6.88 -17.93
CA GLY A 194 10.21 6.19 -18.30
C GLY A 194 9.96 6.17 -19.82
N ASN A 195 9.01 5.32 -20.24
CA ASN A 195 8.54 5.22 -21.61
C ASN A 195 7.00 5.16 -21.62
N PHE A 196 6.37 6.26 -22.02
CA PHE A 196 4.91 6.39 -22.02
C PHE A 196 4.20 5.31 -22.85
N ALA A 197 4.67 5.07 -24.08
CA ALA A 197 4.07 4.08 -24.95
C ALA A 197 4.17 2.66 -24.35
N ALA A 198 5.29 2.32 -23.73
CA ALA A 198 5.46 1.04 -23.03
C ALA A 198 4.53 0.95 -21.80
N ALA A 199 4.40 2.01 -21.01
CA ALA A 199 3.50 2.03 -19.85
C ALA A 199 2.02 1.89 -20.24
N VAL A 200 1.56 2.58 -21.28
CA VAL A 200 0.20 2.41 -21.84
C VAL A 200 0.00 0.98 -22.38
N ASN A 201 0.98 0.45 -23.11
CA ASN A 201 0.94 -0.94 -23.59
C ASN A 201 0.91 -1.95 -22.44
N ALA A 202 1.59 -1.67 -21.33
CA ALA A 202 1.51 -2.51 -20.12
C ALA A 202 0.08 -2.63 -19.60
N VAL A 203 -0.66 -1.51 -19.53
CA VAL A 203 -2.09 -1.55 -19.14
C VAL A 203 -2.89 -2.42 -20.10
N GLN A 204 -2.63 -2.34 -21.41
CA GLN A 204 -3.30 -3.16 -22.41
C GLN A 204 -2.99 -4.66 -22.27
N ILE A 205 -1.71 -5.01 -22.08
CA ILE A 205 -1.28 -6.40 -21.88
C ILE A 205 -1.93 -6.97 -20.61
N LEU A 206 -1.77 -6.27 -19.49
CA LEU A 206 -2.25 -6.70 -18.20
C LEU A 206 -3.79 -6.74 -18.15
N GLY A 207 -4.49 -5.75 -18.72
CA GLY A 207 -5.94 -5.69 -18.75
C GLY A 207 -6.59 -6.86 -19.48
N ARG A 208 -5.96 -7.32 -20.57
CA ARG A 208 -6.41 -8.53 -21.28
C ARG A 208 -6.24 -9.82 -20.47
N ARG A 209 -5.21 -9.91 -19.60
CA ARG A 209 -4.89 -11.11 -18.78
C ARG A 209 -5.55 -11.10 -17.41
N PHE A 210 -5.71 -9.92 -16.82
CA PHE A 210 -6.21 -9.71 -15.46
C PHE A 210 -7.38 -8.71 -15.45
N PRO A 211 -8.52 -9.06 -16.07
CA PRO A 211 -9.64 -8.14 -16.22
C PRO A 211 -10.11 -7.62 -14.84
N SER A 212 -10.39 -6.34 -14.77
CA SER A 212 -10.82 -5.62 -13.57
C SER A 212 -9.78 -5.59 -12.41
N CYS A 213 -8.53 -5.96 -12.67
CA CYS A 213 -7.45 -5.98 -11.68
C CYS A 213 -6.29 -5.03 -12.03
N VAL A 214 -6.45 -4.17 -13.03
CA VAL A 214 -5.41 -3.26 -13.53
C VAL A 214 -5.90 -1.82 -13.40
N TYR A 215 -5.07 -0.99 -12.77
CA TYR A 215 -5.38 0.40 -12.45
C TYR A 215 -4.28 1.31 -13.00
N PRO A 216 -4.49 2.00 -14.13
CA PRO A 216 -3.64 3.13 -14.49
C PRO A 216 -3.78 4.21 -13.40
N GLN A 217 -2.64 4.69 -12.89
CA GLN A 217 -2.59 5.67 -11.81
C GLN A 217 -2.16 7.03 -12.32
N PHE A 218 -2.81 8.06 -11.81
CA PHE A 218 -2.51 9.46 -12.03
C PHE A 218 -2.27 10.14 -10.67
N THR A 219 -1.03 10.46 -10.35
CA THR A 219 -0.71 11.25 -9.16
C THR A 219 -0.96 12.73 -9.51
N ARG A 220 -1.95 13.31 -8.84
CA ARG A 220 -2.44 14.65 -9.14
C ARG A 220 -1.53 15.72 -8.56
N VAL A 221 -0.89 16.48 -9.43
CA VAL A 221 -0.03 17.64 -9.11
C VAL A 221 -0.40 18.84 -9.99
N ASN A 222 0.05 20.04 -9.61
CA ASN A 222 -0.24 21.25 -10.38
C ASN A 222 0.21 21.16 -11.85
N GLU A 223 1.30 20.45 -12.11
CA GLU A 223 1.93 20.33 -13.42
C GLU A 223 1.13 19.48 -14.41
N ASN A 224 0.28 18.57 -13.93
CA ASN A 224 -0.54 17.66 -14.79
C ASN A 224 -2.06 17.86 -14.64
N GLU A 225 -2.49 18.83 -13.87
CA GLU A 225 -3.91 19.09 -13.60
C GLU A 225 -4.73 19.31 -14.88
N ASP A 226 -4.12 19.92 -15.90
CA ASP A 226 -4.72 20.18 -17.22
C ASP A 226 -5.04 18.90 -18.02
N GLU A 227 -4.47 17.76 -17.64
CA GLU A 227 -4.72 16.46 -18.28
C GLU A 227 -5.66 15.53 -17.47
N LEU A 228 -5.99 15.89 -16.23
CA LEU A 228 -6.77 15.03 -15.34
C LEU A 228 -8.13 14.63 -15.94
N GLU A 229 -8.86 15.58 -16.51
CA GLU A 229 -10.18 15.31 -17.10
C GLU A 229 -10.09 14.33 -18.28
N LYS A 230 -9.08 14.51 -19.16
CA LYS A 230 -8.85 13.62 -20.30
C LYS A 230 -8.46 12.22 -19.83
N PHE A 231 -7.56 12.14 -18.85
CA PHE A 231 -7.14 10.87 -18.24
C PHE A 231 -8.35 10.14 -17.64
N TYR A 232 -9.12 10.82 -16.81
CA TYR A 232 -10.28 10.25 -16.15
C TYR A 232 -11.32 9.77 -17.17
N THR A 233 -11.71 10.60 -18.12
CA THR A 233 -12.71 10.27 -19.13
C THR A 233 -12.30 9.03 -19.93
N PHE A 234 -11.06 8.97 -20.41
CA PHE A 234 -10.59 7.83 -21.21
C PHE A 234 -10.54 6.52 -20.39
N TRP A 235 -9.93 6.55 -19.19
CA TRP A 235 -9.72 5.33 -18.43
C TRP A 235 -10.97 4.85 -17.68
N HIS A 236 -11.94 5.73 -17.44
CA HIS A 236 -13.22 5.37 -16.79
C HIS A 236 -14.18 4.62 -17.72
N GLU A 237 -14.00 4.70 -19.03
CA GLU A 237 -14.82 3.96 -19.97
C GLU A 237 -14.66 2.44 -19.78
N THR A 238 -15.76 1.69 -19.85
CA THR A 238 -15.77 0.24 -19.63
C THR A 238 -15.08 -0.55 -20.72
N ASP A 239 -14.92 0.02 -21.91
CA ASP A 239 -14.18 -0.53 -23.04
C ASP A 239 -12.71 -0.08 -23.08
N SER A 240 -12.28 0.74 -22.10
CA SER A 240 -10.88 1.07 -21.93
C SER A 240 -10.04 -0.17 -21.61
N PRO A 241 -8.73 -0.15 -21.86
CA PRO A 241 -7.85 -1.30 -21.58
C PRO A 241 -7.89 -1.76 -20.11
N SER A 242 -8.23 -0.89 -19.18
CA SER A 242 -8.39 -1.21 -17.75
C SER A 242 -9.81 -1.65 -17.35
N GLY A 243 -10.77 -1.62 -18.28
CA GLY A 243 -12.17 -1.95 -18.00
C GLY A 243 -12.85 -0.95 -17.05
N GLY A 244 -12.56 0.33 -17.19
CA GLY A 244 -13.11 1.40 -16.37
C GLY A 244 -12.43 1.58 -15.02
N LYS A 245 -11.33 0.88 -14.75
CA LYS A 245 -10.56 0.97 -13.50
C LYS A 245 -9.45 2.00 -13.65
N LEU A 246 -9.34 2.89 -12.67
CA LEU A 246 -8.25 3.87 -12.58
C LEU A 246 -8.05 4.32 -11.12
N ILE A 247 -6.92 4.95 -10.86
CA ILE A 247 -6.63 5.61 -9.58
C ILE A 247 -6.23 7.06 -9.87
N VAL A 248 -6.89 7.99 -9.19
CA VAL A 248 -6.39 9.35 -9.04
C VAL A 248 -5.82 9.46 -7.64
N LYS A 249 -4.48 9.45 -7.55
CA LYS A 249 -3.75 9.50 -6.29
C LYS A 249 -3.51 10.95 -5.89
N LYS A 250 -3.72 11.24 -4.61
CA LYS A 250 -3.32 12.52 -4.01
C LYS A 250 -1.79 12.63 -4.04
N TYR A 251 -1.28 13.83 -4.32
CA TYR A 251 0.14 14.13 -4.13
C TYR A 251 0.50 14.09 -2.65
N ASP A 252 1.64 13.49 -2.34
CA ASP A 252 2.22 13.45 -1.01
C ASP A 252 3.48 14.33 -0.96
N SER A 253 3.49 15.32 -0.06
CA SER A 253 4.65 16.17 0.18
C SER A 253 5.71 15.54 1.07
N CYS A 254 5.50 14.30 1.50
CA CYS A 254 6.40 13.54 2.37
C CYS A 254 6.75 14.31 3.66
N CYS A 255 5.73 14.69 4.42
CA CYS A 255 5.88 15.49 5.64
C CYS A 255 6.57 16.84 5.39
N ALA A 256 6.25 17.51 4.28
CA ALA A 256 6.84 18.76 3.82
C ALA A 256 8.36 18.67 3.49
N VAL A 257 8.86 17.49 3.15
CA VAL A 257 10.21 17.31 2.57
C VAL A 257 10.24 17.82 1.13
N LEU A 258 9.15 17.62 0.39
CA LEU A 258 8.96 18.14 -0.96
C LEU A 258 8.12 19.42 -0.94
N PRO A 259 8.29 20.30 -1.96
CA PRO A 259 7.44 21.46 -2.10
C PRO A 259 5.98 21.08 -2.27
N ASP A 260 5.07 21.95 -1.86
CA ASP A 260 3.63 21.73 -2.09
C ASP A 260 3.32 21.88 -3.58
N ARG A 261 2.79 20.79 -4.17
CA ARG A 261 2.36 20.71 -5.58
C ARG A 261 0.88 20.31 -5.70
N LYS A 262 0.14 20.36 -4.59
CA LYS A 262 -1.28 19.96 -4.60
C LYS A 262 -2.13 21.00 -5.33
N PRO A 263 -2.90 20.61 -6.35
CA PRO A 263 -3.91 21.50 -6.94
C PRO A 263 -5.04 21.85 -5.96
N ALA A 264 -5.34 20.94 -5.03
CA ALA A 264 -6.31 21.15 -3.95
C ALA A 264 -5.93 20.30 -2.74
N ASP A 265 -6.11 20.86 -1.54
CA ASP A 265 -5.99 20.10 -0.30
C ASP A 265 -7.36 19.46 0.03
N LEU A 266 -7.39 18.14 0.01
CA LEU A 266 -8.55 17.32 0.33
C LEU A 266 -8.44 16.67 1.72
N SER A 267 -7.47 17.10 2.53
CA SER A 267 -7.28 16.59 3.88
C SER A 267 -8.52 16.87 4.75
N PRO A 268 -8.90 15.94 5.64
CA PRO A 268 -9.96 16.19 6.61
C PRO A 268 -9.64 17.43 7.46
N LEU A 269 -10.67 18.23 7.77
CA LEU A 269 -10.53 19.43 8.62
C LEU A 269 -10.00 19.08 10.02
N GLU A 270 -10.42 17.91 10.53
CA GLU A 270 -9.93 17.38 11.80
C GLU A 270 -9.04 16.18 11.53
N ARG A 271 -7.89 16.12 12.19
CA ARG A 271 -6.97 15.00 12.06
C ARG A 271 -7.56 13.75 12.70
N CYS A 272 -7.65 12.68 11.94
CA CYS A 272 -7.95 11.35 12.46
C CYS A 272 -6.66 10.56 12.75
N PRO A 273 -6.75 9.50 13.58
CA PRO A 273 -5.63 8.60 13.84
C PRO A 273 -5.06 7.98 12.55
N CYS A 274 -3.74 7.86 12.49
CA CYS A 274 -3.05 7.34 11.31
C CYS A 274 -3.48 5.92 10.99
N TRP A 275 -3.99 5.74 9.79
CA TRP A 275 -4.45 4.44 9.30
C TRP A 275 -3.27 3.49 9.04
N HIS A 276 -2.16 4.00 8.49
CA HIS A 276 -0.99 3.20 8.16
C HIS A 276 -0.34 2.55 9.38
N LEU A 277 -0.18 3.30 10.48
CA LEU A 277 0.43 2.78 11.72
C LEU A 277 -0.38 1.66 12.38
N ARG A 278 -1.66 1.55 12.09
CA ARG A 278 -2.52 0.49 12.64
C ARG A 278 -2.58 -0.77 11.80
N ARG A 279 -2.19 -0.66 10.51
CA ARG A 279 -2.54 -1.67 9.51
C ARG A 279 -1.38 -2.05 8.61
N ASP A 280 -0.46 -1.14 8.31
CA ASP A 280 0.53 -1.33 7.26
C ASP A 280 1.92 -1.58 7.85
N MET A 281 2.63 -2.53 7.28
CA MET A 281 4.03 -2.82 7.61
C MET A 281 4.87 -2.75 6.35
N ILE A 282 5.97 -2.01 6.40
CA ILE A 282 6.92 -1.90 5.29
C ILE A 282 8.14 -2.74 5.62
N VAL A 283 8.63 -3.51 4.65
CA VAL A 283 9.84 -4.32 4.79
C VAL A 283 10.78 -4.00 3.63
N LEU A 284 11.98 -3.58 3.92
CA LEU A 284 13.01 -3.28 2.91
C LEU A 284 13.80 -4.53 2.52
N CYS A 285 14.61 -4.45 1.46
CA CYS A 285 15.39 -5.59 0.92
C CYS A 285 16.28 -6.27 1.96
N ASP A 286 16.80 -5.52 2.92
CA ASP A 286 17.66 -6.00 4.01
C ASP A 286 16.89 -6.53 5.23
N GLY A 287 15.55 -6.50 5.19
CA GLY A 287 14.67 -6.90 6.29
C GLY A 287 14.38 -5.78 7.30
N SER A 288 14.95 -4.60 7.13
CA SER A 288 14.65 -3.46 8.00
C SER A 288 13.21 -2.99 7.82
N VAL A 289 12.59 -2.56 8.92
CA VAL A 289 11.20 -2.11 8.98
C VAL A 289 11.15 -0.65 9.40
N PRO A 290 11.01 0.29 8.46
CA PRO A 290 10.74 1.68 8.80
C PRO A 290 9.37 1.80 9.47
N LEU A 291 9.17 2.82 10.28
CA LEU A 291 7.89 3.04 10.96
C LEU A 291 6.71 3.21 9.98
N CYS A 292 6.93 3.94 8.90
CA CYS A 292 6.02 4.14 7.76
C CYS A 292 6.85 4.53 6.53
N GLN A 293 6.21 4.76 5.40
CA GLN A 293 6.89 5.15 4.15
C GLN A 293 7.71 6.44 4.32
N GLU A 294 7.19 7.40 5.07
CA GLU A 294 7.84 8.69 5.34
C GLU A 294 9.10 8.58 6.21
N CYS A 295 9.30 7.43 6.85
CA CYS A 295 10.45 7.16 7.72
C CYS A 295 11.49 6.25 7.07
N ILE A 296 11.36 5.94 5.78
CA ILE A 296 12.41 5.20 5.05
C ILE A 296 13.71 6.02 5.06
N GLY A 297 14.82 5.37 5.41
CA GLY A 297 16.12 6.02 5.59
C GLY A 297 16.42 6.55 6.99
N GLU A 298 15.45 6.46 7.91
CA GLU A 298 15.62 6.72 9.34
C GLU A 298 15.88 5.42 10.11
N GLU A 299 16.10 5.53 11.42
CA GLU A 299 16.26 4.37 12.29
C GLU A 299 15.01 3.47 12.23
N PRO A 300 15.15 2.19 11.86
CA PRO A 300 14.03 1.28 11.72
C PRO A 300 13.48 0.83 13.09
N ALA A 301 12.24 0.38 13.13
CA ALA A 301 11.64 -0.23 14.31
C ALA A 301 12.29 -1.59 14.66
N GLY A 302 12.92 -2.23 13.69
CA GLY A 302 13.64 -3.49 13.84
C GLY A 302 13.95 -4.14 12.50
N ASN A 303 14.38 -5.41 12.53
CA ASN A 303 14.66 -6.20 11.33
C ASN A 303 13.92 -7.54 11.38
N VAL A 304 13.06 -7.81 10.39
CA VAL A 304 12.23 -9.02 10.36
C VAL A 304 13.02 -10.31 10.11
N PHE A 305 14.21 -10.22 9.51
CA PHE A 305 15.05 -11.39 9.31
C PHE A 305 15.79 -11.82 10.59
N GLU A 306 15.95 -10.90 11.54
CA GLU A 306 16.62 -11.16 12.81
C GLU A 306 15.62 -11.45 13.93
N GLU A 307 14.49 -10.70 13.98
CA GLU A 307 13.57 -10.68 15.12
C GLU A 307 12.20 -11.30 14.81
N GLY A 308 11.87 -11.45 13.53
CA GLY A 308 10.55 -11.90 13.07
C GLY A 308 9.49 -10.80 13.00
N VAL A 309 8.50 -11.05 12.13
CA VAL A 309 7.44 -10.08 11.78
C VAL A 309 6.64 -9.62 13.02
N GLN A 310 6.20 -10.56 13.83
CA GLN A 310 5.38 -10.26 15.01
C GLN A 310 6.15 -9.44 16.06
N SER A 311 7.41 -9.78 16.30
CA SER A 311 8.25 -9.07 17.27
C SER A 311 8.45 -7.62 16.87
N VAL A 312 8.81 -7.37 15.60
CA VAL A 312 9.01 -6.01 15.10
C VAL A 312 7.70 -5.22 15.08
N TRP A 313 6.58 -5.82 14.66
CA TRP A 313 5.28 -5.16 14.67
C TRP A 313 4.86 -4.70 16.07
N ASN A 314 5.12 -5.51 17.09
CA ASN A 314 4.78 -5.18 18.46
C ASN A 314 5.59 -4.02 19.05
N LYS A 315 6.77 -3.70 18.49
CA LYS A 315 7.56 -2.52 18.88
C LYS A 315 7.02 -1.20 18.35
N ILE A 316 6.17 -1.24 17.32
CA ILE A 316 5.55 -0.03 16.76
C ILE A 316 4.41 0.38 17.70
N GLU A 317 4.62 1.44 18.48
CA GLU A 317 3.64 1.95 19.43
C GLU A 317 2.91 3.18 18.89
N LEU A 318 1.60 3.24 19.20
CA LEU A 318 0.74 4.37 18.91
C LEU A 318 0.52 5.18 20.20
N SER A 319 0.59 6.50 20.09
CA SER A 319 0.12 7.40 21.13
C SER A 319 -1.41 7.46 21.17
N SER A 320 -1.96 8.03 22.24
CA SER A 320 -3.42 8.19 22.43
C SER A 320 -4.10 9.01 21.33
N ASP A 321 -3.36 9.85 20.61
CA ASP A 321 -3.85 10.60 19.44
C ASP A 321 -3.70 9.84 18.11
N GLY A 322 -3.23 8.57 18.16
CA GLY A 322 -3.04 7.73 16.99
C GLY A 322 -1.85 8.10 16.10
N THR A 323 -0.95 8.96 16.59
CA THR A 323 0.34 9.23 15.96
C THR A 323 1.40 8.25 16.49
N SER A 324 2.60 8.25 15.91
CA SER A 324 3.72 7.49 16.46
C SER A 324 4.26 8.16 17.73
N VAL A 325 4.53 7.35 18.75
CA VAL A 325 5.20 7.80 19.97
C VAL A 325 6.58 8.38 19.68
N SER A 326 7.34 7.72 18.80
CA SER A 326 8.74 8.10 18.50
C SER A 326 8.90 9.20 17.44
N LYS A 327 7.87 9.49 16.63
CA LYS A 327 7.95 10.41 15.48
C LYS A 327 6.82 11.46 15.44
N LYS A 328 6.40 11.94 16.60
CA LYS A 328 5.24 12.82 16.74
C LYS A 328 5.35 14.11 15.90
N ASP A 329 6.51 14.74 15.86
CA ASP A 329 6.74 15.96 15.07
C ASP A 329 6.60 15.73 13.56
N LYS A 330 7.07 14.58 13.07
CA LYS A 330 6.94 14.18 11.67
C LYS A 330 5.49 13.86 11.32
N CYS A 331 4.83 13.09 12.18
CA CYS A 331 3.40 12.81 12.05
C CYS A 331 2.57 14.09 12.01
N GLY A 332 2.92 15.12 12.78
CA GLY A 332 2.23 16.42 12.79
C GLY A 332 2.21 17.13 11.42
N LYS A 333 3.20 16.87 10.57
CA LYS A 333 3.34 17.44 9.21
C LYS A 333 2.85 16.50 8.11
N CYS A 334 2.55 15.24 8.44
CA CYS A 334 2.11 14.22 7.50
C CYS A 334 0.65 14.45 7.12
N ASP A 335 0.32 14.32 5.84
CA ASP A 335 -1.04 14.36 5.31
C ASP A 335 -1.49 13.01 4.70
N GLU A 336 -0.70 11.94 4.91
CA GLU A 336 -1.04 10.58 4.48
C GLU A 336 -1.85 9.79 5.51
N TYR A 337 -2.03 10.29 6.73
CA TYR A 337 -2.71 9.59 7.82
C TYR A 337 -4.11 9.08 7.50
N TYR A 338 -4.83 9.72 6.57
CA TYR A 338 -6.19 9.36 6.17
C TYR A 338 -6.25 8.57 4.86
N THR A 339 -5.15 8.45 4.12
CA THR A 339 -5.12 7.70 2.85
C THR A 339 -5.20 6.19 3.10
N PHE A 340 -5.53 5.45 2.07
CA PHE A 340 -5.85 4.05 2.19
C PHE A 340 -5.26 3.27 1.01
N ASN A 341 -4.41 2.32 1.30
CA ASN A 341 -3.95 1.33 0.32
C ASN A 341 -4.97 0.19 0.18
N PHE A 342 -4.93 -0.49 -0.93
CA PHE A 342 -5.87 -1.55 -1.32
C PHE A 342 -6.09 -2.65 -0.30
#